data_ac60c4db86df134ed2dd4682707c7ab1
#
_entry.id   ac60c4db86df134ed2dd4682707c7ab1
#
_cell.length_a   1.000
_cell.length_b   1.000
_cell.length_c   1.000
_cell.angle_alpha   90.00
_cell.angle_beta   90.00
_cell.angle_gamma   90.00
#
_symmetry.space_group_name_H-M   'P 1'
#
loop_
_entity.id
_entity.type
_entity.pdbx_description
1 polymer ?
#
loop_
_entity_poly.entity_id
_entity_poly.type
_entity_poly.pdbx_seq_one_letter_code
_entity_poly.pdbx_strand_id
1 'polypeptide(L)'
;MVFYAVANGRNIGIFLNWNDCNDSVKGYKNALYKKFDTKEEADIFIQSNNNNIHDIQKQEDIPDYYVYTDGACSNNGKTNALAGIGIFFGTGDIRNVSKKIEGKQTNNTAELTAIIETYFIIENDLANGKKIAIVSDSEYAIKCVSSYGEKCSKKNWNVDIPNKELVKTAYDIYKNKPNIKFIHIRAHTNNTDIHSCGNDNADKLANIAIGLENCPYNTKIYLIVPFIKKDEIKKLGGRWDSSIKKWFVYDNNKNIDKILTIFSKE
;
A
#
# COMPACT_ATOMS: atom_id res chain seq x y z
N MET A 1 -9.40 -38.31 -31.60
CA MET A 1 -10.21 -37.82 -30.45
C MET A 1 -10.09 -36.31 -30.48
N VAL A 2 -11.16 -35.57 -30.22
CA VAL A 2 -11.12 -34.11 -30.31
C VAL A 2 -11.01 -33.52 -28.92
N PHE A 3 -10.16 -32.50 -28.76
CA PHE A 3 -9.95 -31.80 -27.50
C PHE A 3 -10.32 -30.32 -27.65
N TYR A 4 -11.10 -29.79 -26.72
CA TYR A 4 -11.47 -28.39 -26.63
C TYR A 4 -10.75 -27.77 -25.44
N ALA A 5 -9.75 -26.91 -25.73
CA ALA A 5 -8.98 -26.23 -24.71
C ALA A 5 -9.60 -24.87 -24.41
N VAL A 6 -9.84 -24.58 -23.13
CA VAL A 6 -10.28 -23.27 -22.64
C VAL A 6 -9.12 -22.69 -21.83
N ALA A 7 -8.52 -21.62 -22.35
CA ALA A 7 -7.46 -20.87 -21.69
C ALA A 7 -8.02 -19.68 -20.88
N ASN A 8 -9.22 -19.18 -21.21
CA ASN A 8 -9.94 -18.18 -20.43
C ASN A 8 -11.44 -18.46 -20.48
N GLY A 9 -12.05 -18.73 -19.33
CA GLY A 9 -13.46 -19.11 -19.19
C GLY A 9 -13.81 -19.33 -17.71
N ARG A 10 -15.06 -19.75 -17.43
CA ARG A 10 -15.48 -20.10 -16.06
C ARG A 10 -14.65 -21.24 -15.48
N ASN A 11 -14.37 -22.25 -16.34
CA ASN A 11 -13.51 -23.38 -15.99
C ASN A 11 -12.41 -23.48 -17.07
N ILE A 12 -11.16 -23.28 -16.66
CA ILE A 12 -9.98 -23.44 -17.53
C ILE A 12 -9.62 -24.91 -17.55
N GLY A 13 -9.35 -25.47 -18.75
CA GLY A 13 -9.00 -26.87 -18.89
C GLY A 13 -9.28 -27.43 -20.27
N ILE A 14 -9.07 -28.76 -20.43
CA ILE A 14 -9.34 -29.51 -21.65
C ILE A 14 -10.64 -30.31 -21.49
N PHE A 15 -11.55 -30.11 -22.43
CA PHE A 15 -12.84 -30.76 -22.50
C PHE A 15 -12.89 -31.72 -23.69
N LEU A 16 -13.51 -32.89 -23.51
CA LEU A 16 -13.61 -33.91 -24.56
C LEU A 16 -14.86 -33.76 -25.44
N ASN A 17 -15.77 -32.87 -25.06
CA ASN A 17 -16.96 -32.56 -25.83
C ASN A 17 -17.23 -31.05 -25.86
N TRP A 18 -17.98 -30.63 -26.89
CA TRP A 18 -18.30 -29.23 -27.10
C TRP A 18 -19.23 -28.63 -26.02
N ASN A 19 -20.16 -29.42 -25.47
CA ASN A 19 -21.14 -28.89 -24.54
C ASN A 19 -20.45 -28.38 -23.26
N ASP A 20 -19.55 -29.16 -22.66
CA ASP A 20 -18.80 -28.78 -21.46
C ASP A 20 -17.87 -27.57 -21.73
N CYS A 21 -17.25 -27.53 -22.90
CA CYS A 21 -16.47 -26.37 -23.33
C CYS A 21 -17.34 -25.12 -23.46
N ASN A 22 -18.51 -25.23 -24.12
CA ASN A 22 -19.44 -24.14 -24.33
C ASN A 22 -19.98 -23.59 -23.01
N ASP A 23 -20.28 -24.44 -22.02
CA ASP A 23 -20.71 -24.01 -20.69
C ASP A 23 -19.64 -23.18 -19.96
N SER A 24 -18.37 -23.45 -20.23
CA SER A 24 -17.26 -22.67 -19.68
C SER A 24 -17.10 -21.30 -20.35
N VAL A 25 -17.46 -21.15 -21.62
CA VAL A 25 -17.13 -19.95 -22.41
C VAL A 25 -18.34 -19.09 -22.78
N LYS A 26 -19.53 -19.66 -22.86
CA LYS A 26 -20.77 -18.97 -23.27
C LYS A 26 -21.07 -17.79 -22.33
N GLY A 27 -21.07 -16.56 -22.88
CA GLY A 27 -21.30 -15.33 -22.13
C GLY A 27 -20.19 -14.93 -21.16
N TYR A 28 -19.03 -15.57 -21.22
CA TYR A 28 -17.87 -15.19 -20.43
C TYR A 28 -17.08 -14.11 -21.18
N LYS A 29 -16.80 -12.98 -20.50
CA LYS A 29 -16.09 -11.85 -21.11
C LYS A 29 -14.63 -12.24 -21.44
N ASN A 30 -14.21 -11.99 -22.69
CA ASN A 30 -12.88 -12.34 -23.21
C ASN A 30 -12.57 -13.83 -23.14
N ALA A 31 -13.59 -14.71 -23.31
CA ALA A 31 -13.36 -16.14 -23.38
C ALA A 31 -12.35 -16.50 -24.49
N LEU A 32 -11.40 -17.37 -24.15
CA LEU A 32 -10.35 -17.83 -25.05
C LEU A 32 -10.34 -19.36 -25.07
N TYR A 33 -10.72 -19.92 -26.21
CA TYR A 33 -10.79 -21.36 -26.36
C TYR A 33 -10.51 -21.75 -27.82
N LYS A 34 -10.04 -23.00 -28.02
CA LYS A 34 -9.74 -23.53 -29.33
C LYS A 34 -9.86 -25.04 -29.33
N LYS A 35 -10.20 -25.62 -30.51
CA LYS A 35 -10.28 -27.06 -30.78
C LYS A 35 -8.93 -27.58 -31.28
N PHE A 36 -8.54 -28.79 -30.82
CA PHE A 36 -7.29 -29.48 -31.17
C PHE A 36 -7.55 -30.96 -31.45
N ASP A 37 -6.64 -31.57 -32.26
CA ASP A 37 -6.70 -32.98 -32.57
C ASP A 37 -5.85 -33.84 -31.59
N THR A 38 -4.90 -33.21 -30.89
CA THR A 38 -4.08 -33.82 -29.85
C THR A 38 -4.24 -33.14 -28.51
N LYS A 39 -4.01 -33.89 -27.41
CA LYS A 39 -4.03 -33.35 -26.05
C LYS A 39 -2.84 -32.44 -25.78
N GLU A 40 -1.69 -32.82 -26.35
CA GLU A 40 -0.42 -32.08 -26.23
C GLU A 40 -0.56 -30.64 -26.76
N GLU A 41 -1.18 -30.45 -27.94
CA GLU A 41 -1.44 -29.15 -28.54
C GLU A 41 -2.43 -28.34 -27.68
N ALA A 42 -3.45 -29.00 -27.13
CA ALA A 42 -4.42 -28.38 -26.21
C ALA A 42 -3.75 -27.92 -24.92
N ASP A 43 -2.86 -28.70 -24.33
CA ASP A 43 -2.07 -28.32 -23.14
C ASP A 43 -1.13 -27.15 -23.41
N ILE A 44 -0.41 -27.18 -24.57
CA ILE A 44 0.46 -26.07 -24.97
C ILE A 44 -0.34 -24.78 -25.16
N PHE A 45 -1.53 -24.87 -25.78
CA PHE A 45 -2.41 -23.71 -25.93
C PHE A 45 -2.83 -23.10 -24.58
N ILE A 46 -3.20 -23.92 -23.61
CA ILE A 46 -3.57 -23.43 -22.27
C ILE A 46 -2.34 -22.80 -21.59
N GLN A 47 -1.19 -23.47 -21.60
CA GLN A 47 0.03 -22.96 -20.96
C GLN A 47 0.51 -21.65 -21.57
N SER A 48 0.57 -21.55 -22.90
CA SER A 48 1.02 -20.34 -23.60
C SER A 48 0.09 -19.14 -23.39
N ASN A 49 -1.20 -19.38 -23.22
CA ASN A 49 -2.18 -18.31 -23.03
C ASN A 49 -2.43 -17.99 -21.54
N ASN A 50 -2.24 -18.96 -20.60
CA ASN A 50 -2.27 -18.68 -19.18
C ASN A 50 -1.12 -17.77 -18.75
N ASN A 51 0.08 -17.96 -19.28
CA ASN A 51 1.20 -17.07 -19.03
C ASN A 51 0.91 -15.64 -19.57
N ASN A 52 0.37 -15.54 -20.79
CA ASN A 52 0.00 -14.24 -21.38
C ASN A 52 -1.16 -13.56 -20.67
N ILE A 53 -2.18 -14.29 -20.20
CA ILE A 53 -3.32 -13.71 -19.49
C ILE A 53 -2.91 -13.24 -18.09
N HIS A 54 -2.05 -14.01 -17.38
CA HIS A 54 -1.51 -13.59 -16.09
C HIS A 54 -0.59 -12.38 -16.22
N ASP A 55 0.21 -12.28 -17.27
CA ASP A 55 1.10 -11.15 -17.50
C ASP A 55 0.35 -9.91 -18.00
N ILE A 56 -0.65 -10.06 -18.87
CA ILE A 56 -1.50 -8.94 -19.32
C ILE A 56 -2.38 -8.41 -18.18
N GLN A 57 -3.01 -9.26 -17.36
CA GLN A 57 -3.78 -8.83 -16.20
C GLN A 57 -2.90 -8.23 -15.09
N LYS A 58 -1.66 -8.74 -14.89
CA LYS A 58 -0.67 -8.12 -14.01
C LYS A 58 -0.21 -6.76 -14.52
N GLN A 59 -0.02 -6.60 -15.83
CA GLN A 59 0.45 -5.36 -16.43
C GLN A 59 -0.62 -4.25 -16.48
N GLU A 60 -1.92 -4.62 -16.56
CA GLU A 60 -3.02 -3.64 -16.48
C GLU A 60 -3.28 -3.13 -15.05
N ASP A 61 -2.83 -3.83 -14.02
CA ASP A 61 -3.16 -3.55 -12.63
C ASP A 61 -1.97 -3.03 -11.79
N ILE A 62 -0.79 -2.88 -12.42
CA ILE A 62 0.39 -2.30 -11.76
C ILE A 62 0.23 -0.77 -11.73
N PRO A 63 0.25 -0.13 -10.55
CA PRO A 63 0.23 1.32 -10.47
C PRO A 63 1.57 1.91 -10.95
N ASP A 64 1.53 3.13 -11.49
CA ASP A 64 2.74 3.87 -11.85
C ASP A 64 3.60 4.17 -10.63
N TYR A 65 2.95 4.38 -9.47
CA TYR A 65 3.62 4.48 -8.18
C TYR A 65 2.65 4.25 -7.01
N TYR A 66 3.25 4.05 -5.83
CA TYR A 66 2.55 3.92 -4.56
C TYR A 66 2.70 5.21 -3.75
N VAL A 67 1.67 5.55 -2.98
CA VAL A 67 1.73 6.57 -1.94
C VAL A 67 1.18 5.96 -0.63
N TYR A 68 1.86 6.20 0.46
CA TYR A 68 1.55 5.64 1.77
C TYR A 68 0.99 6.73 2.66
N THR A 69 -0.09 6.44 3.37
CA THR A 69 -0.78 7.41 4.23
C THR A 69 -1.00 6.83 5.61
N ASP A 70 -0.77 7.65 6.62
CA ASP A 70 -1.01 7.29 8.02
C ASP A 70 -1.45 8.51 8.83
N GLY A 71 -2.14 8.24 9.95
CA GLY A 71 -2.58 9.23 10.90
C GLY A 71 -2.15 8.88 12.32
N ALA A 72 -1.45 9.79 12.99
CA ALA A 72 -1.07 9.64 14.39
C ALA A 72 -1.90 10.54 15.31
N CYS A 73 -2.19 10.06 16.51
CA CYS A 73 -2.84 10.86 17.53
C CYS A 73 -2.31 10.56 18.94
N SER A 74 -1.67 11.54 19.56
CA SER A 74 -1.31 11.46 20.98
C SER A 74 -2.52 11.78 21.85
N ASN A 75 -2.62 11.13 23.03
CA ASN A 75 -3.73 11.35 23.99
C ASN A 75 -5.12 11.22 23.35
N ASN A 76 -5.29 10.32 22.38
CA ASN A 76 -6.55 10.12 21.67
C ASN A 76 -7.75 10.01 22.63
N GLY A 77 -8.80 10.81 22.38
CA GLY A 77 -9.99 10.89 23.24
C GLY A 77 -9.87 11.79 24.47
N LYS A 78 -8.73 12.48 24.68
CA LYS A 78 -8.54 13.46 25.75
C LYS A 78 -8.57 14.90 25.20
N THR A 79 -8.75 15.87 26.10
CA THR A 79 -8.82 17.30 25.74
C THR A 79 -7.51 17.86 25.18
N ASN A 80 -6.38 17.26 25.54
CA ASN A 80 -5.05 17.61 25.04
C ASN A 80 -4.56 16.68 23.92
N ALA A 81 -5.48 16.07 23.19
CA ALA A 81 -5.12 15.26 22.02
C ALA A 81 -4.47 16.13 20.93
N LEU A 82 -3.44 15.60 20.31
CA LEU A 82 -2.79 16.18 19.12
C LEU A 82 -2.76 15.12 18.04
N ALA A 83 -3.20 15.47 16.85
CA ALA A 83 -3.21 14.55 15.72
C ALA A 83 -2.48 15.14 14.51
N GLY A 84 -1.81 14.27 13.78
CA GLY A 84 -1.01 14.63 12.60
C GLY A 84 -1.11 13.57 11.52
N ILE A 85 -0.73 13.97 10.32
CA ILE A 85 -0.73 13.12 9.13
C ILE A 85 0.69 12.90 8.63
N GLY A 86 0.90 11.71 8.07
CA GLY A 86 2.06 11.36 7.28
C GLY A 86 1.63 10.91 5.89
N ILE A 87 2.26 11.49 4.86
CA ILE A 87 2.10 11.04 3.47
C ILE A 87 3.49 10.81 2.91
N PHE A 88 3.77 9.60 2.44
CA PHE A 88 5.08 9.19 1.98
C PHE A 88 5.03 8.67 0.56
N PHE A 89 5.80 9.29 -0.34
CA PHE A 89 5.95 8.92 -1.75
C PHE A 89 7.25 8.17 -2.00
N GLY A 90 8.25 8.36 -1.14
CA GLY A 90 9.57 7.75 -1.27
C GLY A 90 10.61 8.55 -0.49
N THR A 91 11.78 7.95 -0.30
CA THR A 91 12.89 8.62 0.41
C THR A 91 13.35 9.84 -0.38
N GLY A 92 13.34 11.01 0.25
CA GLY A 92 13.76 12.27 -0.38
C GLY A 92 12.75 12.88 -1.36
N ASP A 93 11.56 12.30 -1.51
CA ASP A 93 10.52 12.91 -2.37
C ASP A 93 9.98 14.19 -1.73
N ILE A 94 10.01 15.29 -2.49
CA ILE A 94 9.57 16.61 -2.03
C ILE A 94 8.07 16.69 -1.72
N ARG A 95 7.27 15.72 -2.19
CA ARG A 95 5.83 15.61 -1.92
C ARG A 95 5.52 14.98 -0.57
N ASN A 96 6.54 14.47 0.14
CA ASN A 96 6.33 13.90 1.48
C ASN A 96 5.76 14.96 2.43
N VAL A 97 4.74 14.57 3.22
CA VAL A 97 4.05 15.47 4.15
C VAL A 97 4.15 14.97 5.58
N SER A 98 4.46 15.88 6.48
CA SER A 98 4.34 15.71 7.93
C SER A 98 3.66 16.97 8.46
N LYS A 99 2.37 16.88 8.84
CA LYS A 99 1.54 18.06 9.15
C LYS A 99 0.54 17.75 10.27
N LYS A 100 0.41 18.66 11.25
CA LYS A 100 -0.69 18.61 12.22
C LYS A 100 -2.02 18.85 11.53
N ILE A 101 -3.06 18.15 11.98
CA ILE A 101 -4.41 18.42 11.48
C ILE A 101 -5.07 19.55 12.26
N GLU A 102 -6.03 20.21 11.63
CA GLU A 102 -6.91 21.18 12.26
C GLU A 102 -8.22 20.52 12.72
N GLY A 103 -8.96 21.16 13.62
CA GLY A 103 -10.25 20.68 14.10
C GLY A 103 -10.15 19.52 15.08
N LYS A 104 -10.96 18.48 14.90
CA LYS A 104 -11.07 17.36 15.85
C LYS A 104 -9.81 16.48 15.81
N GLN A 105 -9.16 16.34 16.95
CA GLN A 105 -7.91 15.63 17.14
C GLN A 105 -8.17 14.17 17.52
N THR A 106 -8.26 13.28 16.55
CA THR A 106 -8.40 11.83 16.77
C THR A 106 -7.62 11.05 15.70
N ASN A 107 -7.27 9.79 15.97
CA ASN A 107 -6.63 8.93 14.99
C ASN A 107 -7.46 8.85 13.69
N ASN A 108 -8.75 8.58 13.80
CA ASN A 108 -9.62 8.45 12.62
C ASN A 108 -9.73 9.73 11.79
N THR A 109 -9.69 10.92 12.41
CA THR A 109 -9.69 12.19 11.65
C THR A 109 -8.35 12.41 10.97
N ALA A 110 -7.24 12.04 11.58
CA ALA A 110 -5.92 12.11 10.97
C ALA A 110 -5.83 11.17 9.74
N GLU A 111 -6.24 9.93 9.87
CA GLU A 111 -6.27 8.96 8.77
C GLU A 111 -7.08 9.45 7.55
N LEU A 112 -8.30 9.94 7.80
CA LEU A 112 -9.13 10.49 6.73
C LEU A 112 -8.50 11.74 6.11
N THR A 113 -7.91 12.62 6.93
CA THR A 113 -7.25 13.82 6.45
C THR A 113 -6.02 13.49 5.59
N ALA A 114 -5.23 12.48 5.98
CA ALA A 114 -4.09 12.02 5.18
C ALA A 114 -4.52 11.58 3.78
N ILE A 115 -5.58 10.80 3.67
CA ILE A 115 -6.13 10.37 2.38
C ILE A 115 -6.68 11.56 1.57
N ILE A 116 -7.39 12.50 2.20
CA ILE A 116 -7.93 13.69 1.54
C ILE A 116 -6.78 14.58 1.00
N GLU A 117 -5.79 14.88 1.83
CA GLU A 117 -4.63 15.71 1.43
C GLU A 117 -3.83 15.05 0.31
N THR A 118 -3.71 13.72 0.32
CA THR A 118 -3.05 12.96 -0.76
C THR A 118 -3.66 13.29 -2.12
N TYR A 119 -4.98 13.39 -2.23
CA TYR A 119 -5.65 13.71 -3.49
C TYR A 119 -5.12 15.00 -4.11
N PHE A 120 -5.02 16.07 -3.34
CA PHE A 120 -4.57 17.38 -3.83
C PHE A 120 -3.11 17.37 -4.30
N ILE A 121 -2.29 16.46 -3.75
CA ILE A 121 -0.90 16.30 -4.18
C ILE A 121 -0.82 15.55 -5.52
N ILE A 122 -1.68 14.54 -5.72
CA ILE A 122 -1.63 13.66 -6.90
C ILE A 122 -2.61 14.06 -8.01
N GLU A 123 -3.41 15.10 -7.83
CA GLU A 123 -4.49 15.49 -8.75
C GLU A 123 -4.01 15.66 -10.19
N ASN A 124 -2.88 16.34 -10.40
CA ASN A 124 -2.29 16.53 -11.72
C ASN A 124 -1.85 15.20 -12.35
N ASP A 125 -1.28 14.30 -11.58
CA ASP A 125 -0.89 12.97 -12.05
C ASP A 125 -2.11 12.15 -12.49
N LEU A 126 -3.21 12.24 -11.72
CA LEU A 126 -4.48 11.59 -12.07
C LEU A 126 -5.09 12.18 -13.33
N ALA A 127 -5.04 13.50 -13.50
CA ALA A 127 -5.52 14.17 -14.71
C ALA A 127 -4.72 13.78 -15.96
N ASN A 128 -3.43 13.44 -15.78
CA ASN A 128 -2.56 12.91 -16.83
C ASN A 128 -2.69 11.38 -17.02
N GLY A 129 -3.68 10.74 -16.39
CA GLY A 129 -4.01 9.33 -16.59
C GLY A 129 -3.13 8.35 -15.82
N LYS A 130 -2.25 8.79 -14.92
CA LYS A 130 -1.44 7.90 -14.10
C LYS A 130 -2.32 7.03 -13.20
N LYS A 131 -1.94 5.77 -13.06
CA LYS A 131 -2.53 4.80 -12.13
C LYS A 131 -1.77 4.88 -10.80
N ILE A 132 -2.47 5.17 -9.72
CA ILE A 132 -1.84 5.39 -8.41
C ILE A 132 -2.46 4.45 -7.38
N ALA A 133 -1.63 3.80 -6.57
CA ALA A 133 -2.11 3.05 -5.43
C ALA A 133 -1.85 3.81 -4.13
N ILE A 134 -2.91 4.07 -3.38
CA ILE A 134 -2.85 4.62 -2.03
C ILE A 134 -2.86 3.45 -1.05
N VAL A 135 -1.81 3.34 -0.26
CA VAL A 135 -1.58 2.27 0.70
C VAL A 135 -1.77 2.82 2.11
N SER A 136 -2.60 2.18 2.91
CA SER A 136 -2.85 2.56 4.30
C SER A 136 -3.15 1.34 5.15
N ASP A 137 -2.83 1.38 6.43
CA ASP A 137 -3.25 0.36 7.40
C ASP A 137 -4.60 0.69 8.07
N SER A 138 -5.17 1.85 7.77
CA SER A 138 -6.50 2.23 8.24
C SER A 138 -7.62 1.62 7.40
N GLU A 139 -8.09 0.45 7.80
CA GLU A 139 -9.29 -0.15 7.19
C GLU A 139 -10.50 0.78 7.25
N TYR A 140 -10.60 1.59 8.33
CA TYR A 140 -11.65 2.58 8.48
C TYR A 140 -11.60 3.63 7.38
N ALA A 141 -10.45 4.24 7.14
CA ALA A 141 -10.30 5.30 6.14
C ALA A 141 -10.56 4.77 4.73
N ILE A 142 -10.04 3.57 4.39
CA ILE A 142 -10.30 2.91 3.10
C ILE A 142 -11.79 2.61 2.92
N LYS A 143 -12.50 2.12 3.94
CA LYS A 143 -13.96 1.91 3.87
C LYS A 143 -14.71 3.22 3.67
N CYS A 144 -14.27 4.31 4.28
CA CYS A 144 -14.90 5.62 4.15
C CYS A 144 -14.83 6.16 2.71
N VAL A 145 -13.74 5.96 2.00
CA VAL A 145 -13.60 6.38 0.58
C VAL A 145 -14.25 5.40 -0.41
N SER A 146 -14.70 4.25 0.05
CA SER A 146 -15.24 3.17 -0.79
C SER A 146 -16.64 2.72 -0.31
N SER A 147 -16.77 1.51 0.15
CA SER A 147 -18.04 0.84 0.44
C SER A 147 -18.92 1.53 1.50
N TYR A 148 -18.30 2.07 2.56
CA TYR A 148 -19.04 2.77 3.61
C TYR A 148 -19.51 4.15 3.13
N GLY A 149 -18.65 4.93 2.47
CA GLY A 149 -19.03 6.20 1.86
C GLY A 149 -20.12 6.03 0.80
N GLU A 150 -20.02 5.00 -0.04
CA GLU A 150 -21.05 4.66 -1.02
C GLU A 150 -22.42 4.38 -0.36
N LYS A 151 -22.41 3.58 0.71
CA LYS A 151 -23.63 3.28 1.49
C LYS A 151 -24.27 4.54 2.09
N CYS A 152 -23.46 5.47 2.60
CA CYS A 152 -23.92 6.74 3.14
C CYS A 152 -24.45 7.67 2.03
N SER A 153 -23.76 7.73 0.90
CA SER A 153 -24.15 8.50 -0.28
C SER A 153 -25.48 8.05 -0.85
N LYS A 154 -25.74 6.74 -0.96
CA LYS A 154 -27.03 6.16 -1.38
C LYS A 154 -28.21 6.55 -0.46
N LYS A 155 -27.92 6.96 0.77
CA LYS A 155 -28.89 7.52 1.73
C LYS A 155 -28.92 9.04 1.73
N ASN A 156 -28.35 9.69 0.70
CA ASN A 156 -28.22 11.15 0.60
C ASN A 156 -27.59 11.78 1.85
N TRP A 157 -26.66 11.05 2.50
CA TRP A 157 -26.01 11.45 3.75
C TRP A 157 -26.96 11.72 4.91
N ASN A 158 -28.21 11.24 4.81
CA ASN A 158 -29.18 11.31 5.91
C ASN A 158 -28.95 10.20 6.93
N VAL A 159 -27.76 10.25 7.54
CA VAL A 159 -27.24 9.31 8.53
C VAL A 159 -26.46 10.09 9.59
N ASP A 160 -26.59 9.66 10.84
CA ASP A 160 -25.75 10.16 11.92
C ASP A 160 -24.52 9.26 12.07
N ILE A 161 -23.37 9.78 11.68
CA ILE A 161 -22.09 9.05 11.71
C ILE A 161 -20.98 9.95 12.20
N PRO A 162 -19.97 9.39 12.91
CA PRO A 162 -18.78 10.13 13.28
C PRO A 162 -18.05 10.68 12.06
N ASN A 163 -17.51 11.89 12.19
CA ASN A 163 -16.68 12.55 11.16
C ASN A 163 -17.37 12.68 9.79
N LYS A 164 -18.69 12.86 9.78
CA LYS A 164 -19.54 12.83 8.58
C LYS A 164 -19.01 13.68 7.43
N GLU A 165 -18.62 14.93 7.71
CA GLU A 165 -18.12 15.84 6.68
C GLU A 165 -16.80 15.36 6.06
N LEU A 166 -15.88 14.83 6.87
CA LEU A 166 -14.64 14.24 6.37
C LEU A 166 -14.90 12.98 5.53
N VAL A 167 -15.79 12.09 6.00
CA VAL A 167 -16.17 10.88 5.25
C VAL A 167 -16.81 11.23 3.92
N LYS A 168 -17.70 12.24 3.92
CA LYS A 168 -18.34 12.73 2.69
C LYS A 168 -17.33 13.30 1.72
N THR A 169 -16.45 14.17 2.20
CA THR A 169 -15.38 14.78 1.40
C THR A 169 -14.47 13.71 0.79
N ALA A 170 -13.99 12.78 1.60
CA ALA A 170 -13.12 11.70 1.16
C ALA A 170 -13.79 10.83 0.07
N TYR A 171 -15.05 10.43 0.28
CA TYR A 171 -15.80 9.66 -0.70
C TYR A 171 -16.03 10.45 -2.00
N ASP A 172 -16.49 11.69 -1.91
CA ASP A 172 -16.83 12.51 -3.09
C ASP A 172 -15.61 12.78 -3.99
N ILE A 173 -14.42 12.93 -3.40
CA ILE A 173 -13.17 13.12 -4.13
C ILE A 173 -12.82 11.87 -4.96
N TYR A 174 -12.99 10.68 -4.39
CA TYR A 174 -12.47 9.44 -4.98
C TYR A 174 -13.47 8.60 -5.75
N LYS A 175 -14.79 8.76 -5.54
CA LYS A 175 -15.86 7.89 -6.10
C LYS A 175 -15.83 7.68 -7.61
N ASN A 176 -15.25 8.62 -8.37
CA ASN A 176 -15.19 8.56 -9.84
C ASN A 176 -13.74 8.58 -10.36
N LYS A 177 -12.80 8.01 -9.62
CA LYS A 177 -11.38 7.97 -9.99
C LYS A 177 -10.95 6.52 -10.30
N PRO A 178 -11.20 6.01 -11.51
CA PRO A 178 -10.93 4.61 -11.86
C PRO A 178 -9.45 4.25 -11.86
N ASN A 179 -8.57 5.24 -11.96
CA ASN A 179 -7.12 5.10 -11.94
C ASN A 179 -6.51 5.17 -10.53
N ILE A 180 -7.35 5.16 -9.48
CA ILE A 180 -6.93 5.02 -8.08
C ILE A 180 -7.27 3.63 -7.58
N LYS A 181 -6.30 3.01 -6.89
CA LYS A 181 -6.47 1.77 -6.14
C LYS A 181 -6.13 2.00 -4.66
N PHE A 182 -7.00 1.56 -3.76
CA PHE A 182 -6.70 1.55 -2.33
C PHE A 182 -6.20 0.17 -1.93
N ILE A 183 -5.09 0.11 -1.19
CA ILE A 183 -4.50 -1.13 -0.69
C ILE A 183 -4.45 -1.05 0.83
N HIS A 184 -5.14 -1.98 1.49
CA HIS A 184 -5.04 -2.15 2.93
C HIS A 184 -3.88 -3.07 3.25
N ILE A 185 -3.05 -2.68 4.20
CA ILE A 185 -1.99 -3.51 4.76
C ILE A 185 -2.14 -3.63 6.27
N ARG A 186 -1.44 -4.57 6.87
CA ARG A 186 -1.38 -4.65 8.33
C ARG A 186 -0.29 -3.73 8.85
N ALA A 187 -0.61 -2.94 9.89
CA ALA A 187 0.37 -2.13 10.60
C ALA A 187 1.46 -3.00 11.25
N HIS A 188 2.65 -2.46 11.37
CA HIS A 188 3.73 -2.93 12.27
C HIS A 188 4.08 -4.41 12.14
N THR A 189 4.13 -4.92 10.90
CA THR A 189 4.45 -6.34 10.66
C THR A 189 5.93 -6.67 10.86
N ASN A 190 6.82 -5.66 11.02
CA ASN A 190 8.28 -5.80 11.00
C ASN A 190 8.82 -6.47 9.71
N ASN A 191 8.02 -6.51 8.66
CA ASN A 191 8.44 -7.01 7.36
C ASN A 191 9.31 -5.97 6.65
N THR A 192 10.17 -6.44 5.76
CA THR A 192 11.06 -5.59 4.95
C THR A 192 10.56 -5.41 3.51
N ASP A 193 9.31 -5.78 3.24
CA ASP A 193 8.71 -5.55 1.94
C ASP A 193 8.39 -4.05 1.71
N ILE A 194 8.22 -3.68 0.46
CA ILE A 194 8.05 -2.28 0.05
C ILE A 194 6.85 -1.61 0.73
N HIS A 195 5.77 -2.35 0.98
CA HIS A 195 4.57 -1.77 1.56
C HIS A 195 4.69 -1.57 3.07
N SER A 196 5.28 -2.53 3.77
CA SER A 196 5.59 -2.39 5.20
C SER A 196 6.55 -1.22 5.45
N CYS A 197 7.64 -1.13 4.67
CA CYS A 197 8.59 -0.01 4.79
C CYS A 197 7.95 1.35 4.44
N GLY A 198 7.08 1.39 3.43
CA GLY A 198 6.37 2.61 3.04
C GLY A 198 5.43 3.11 4.12
N ASN A 199 4.65 2.20 4.73
CA ASN A 199 3.74 2.53 5.83
C ASN A 199 4.49 2.99 7.07
N ASP A 200 5.57 2.31 7.45
CA ASP A 200 6.40 2.72 8.59
C ASP A 200 6.97 4.14 8.43
N ASN A 201 7.27 4.55 7.19
CA ASN A 201 7.70 5.92 6.91
C ASN A 201 6.54 6.92 6.97
N ALA A 202 5.32 6.55 6.54
CA ALA A 202 4.14 7.40 6.70
C ALA A 202 3.80 7.58 8.19
N ASP A 203 3.79 6.49 8.99
CA ASP A 203 3.62 6.54 10.45
C ASP A 203 4.65 7.47 11.11
N LYS A 204 5.93 7.35 10.73
CA LYS A 204 6.98 8.23 11.22
C LYS A 204 6.71 9.70 10.93
N LEU A 205 6.29 10.04 9.71
CA LEU A 205 5.93 11.41 9.33
C LEU A 205 4.73 11.92 10.15
N ALA A 206 3.70 11.09 10.37
CA ALA A 206 2.54 11.44 11.18
C ALA A 206 2.93 11.71 12.65
N ASN A 207 3.82 10.89 13.23
CA ASN A 207 4.33 11.06 14.58
C ASN A 207 5.21 12.32 14.73
N ILE A 208 6.08 12.60 13.76
CA ILE A 208 6.88 13.83 13.71
C ILE A 208 5.97 15.06 13.72
N ALA A 209 4.85 15.04 12.97
CA ALA A 209 3.90 16.14 12.91
C ALA A 209 3.36 16.56 14.28
N ILE A 210 3.25 15.64 15.23
CA ILE A 210 2.75 15.91 16.59
C ILE A 210 3.85 16.03 17.65
N GLY A 211 5.10 16.10 17.21
CA GLY A 211 6.26 16.29 18.10
C GLY A 211 6.73 15.01 18.81
N LEU A 212 6.31 13.84 18.33
CA LEU A 212 6.82 12.56 18.79
C LEU A 212 8.08 12.21 18.00
N GLU A 213 9.21 12.78 18.37
CA GLU A 213 10.51 12.54 17.70
C GLU A 213 10.99 11.09 17.78
N ASN A 214 10.46 10.34 18.73
CA ASN A 214 10.74 8.91 18.93
C ASN A 214 9.55 8.08 18.48
N CYS A 215 9.35 7.93 17.19
CA CYS A 215 8.49 6.88 16.68
C CYS A 215 9.05 5.53 17.18
N PRO A 216 8.26 4.67 17.86
CA PRO A 216 8.73 3.37 18.34
C PRO A 216 9.22 2.45 17.21
N TYR A 217 8.93 2.82 15.96
CA TYR A 217 9.27 2.08 14.75
C TYR A 217 10.42 2.78 14.00
N ASN A 218 11.61 2.65 14.56
CA ASN A 218 12.81 3.18 13.94
C ASN A 218 13.33 2.20 12.88
N THR A 219 13.60 2.69 11.68
CA THR A 219 14.18 1.89 10.60
C THR A 219 15.59 1.45 10.99
N LYS A 220 15.87 0.15 10.91
CA LYS A 220 17.21 -0.36 11.11
C LYS A 220 18.08 -0.01 9.90
N ILE A 221 19.17 0.72 10.14
CA ILE A 221 20.22 0.97 9.15
C ILE A 221 21.33 -0.03 9.44
N TYR A 222 21.52 -1.00 8.57
CA TYR A 222 22.58 -1.98 8.68
C TYR A 222 23.90 -1.37 8.24
N LEU A 223 24.99 -1.73 8.94
CA LEU A 223 26.30 -1.11 8.81
C LEU A 223 27.39 -2.17 8.62
N ILE A 224 28.33 -1.85 7.77
CA ILE A 224 29.58 -2.60 7.65
C ILE A 224 30.51 -2.14 8.77
N VAL A 225 30.62 -2.95 9.82
CA VAL A 225 31.43 -2.63 10.99
C VAL A 225 32.58 -3.64 11.13
N PRO A 226 33.85 -3.21 10.92
CA PRO A 226 35.00 -4.07 11.19
C PRO A 226 35.01 -4.54 12.64
N PHE A 227 35.40 -5.79 12.88
CA PHE A 227 35.41 -6.38 14.23
C PHE A 227 36.15 -5.55 15.28
N ILE A 228 37.25 -4.93 14.88
CA ILE A 228 38.08 -4.06 15.75
C ILE A 228 37.30 -2.81 16.22
N LYS A 229 36.28 -2.39 15.49
CA LYS A 229 35.44 -1.20 15.78
C LYS A 229 34.12 -1.53 16.49
N LYS A 230 33.91 -2.78 16.91
CA LYS A 230 32.67 -3.22 17.57
C LYS A 230 32.34 -2.41 18.83
N ASP A 231 33.31 -2.01 19.61
CA ASP A 231 33.09 -1.26 20.85
C ASP A 231 32.84 0.23 20.58
N GLU A 232 33.36 0.75 19.47
CA GLU A 232 33.09 2.10 19.00
C GLU A 232 31.62 2.23 18.56
N ILE A 233 31.12 1.31 17.72
CA ILE A 233 29.74 1.35 17.27
C ILE A 233 28.76 1.15 18.45
N LYS A 234 29.09 0.30 19.43
CA LYS A 234 28.27 0.13 20.64
C LYS A 234 28.14 1.44 21.44
N LYS A 235 29.22 2.15 21.64
CA LYS A 235 29.23 3.46 22.34
C LYS A 235 28.40 4.51 21.61
N LEU A 236 28.28 4.41 20.30
CA LEU A 236 27.43 5.27 19.48
C LEU A 236 25.98 4.81 19.40
N GLY A 237 25.61 3.72 20.08
CA GLY A 237 24.25 3.19 20.13
C GLY A 237 23.93 2.11 19.09
N GLY A 238 24.97 1.56 18.45
CA GLY A 238 24.81 0.43 17.55
C GLY A 238 24.44 -0.86 18.26
N ARG A 239 23.64 -1.68 17.61
CA ARG A 239 23.13 -2.97 18.10
C ARG A 239 23.50 -4.09 17.14
N TRP A 240 23.65 -5.29 17.67
CA TRP A 240 23.90 -6.49 16.90
C TRP A 240 22.63 -7.24 16.62
N ASP A 241 22.34 -7.50 15.35
CA ASP A 241 21.26 -8.37 14.93
C ASP A 241 21.80 -9.80 14.75
N SER A 242 21.48 -10.69 15.69
CA SER A 242 22.00 -12.05 15.71
C SER A 242 21.39 -12.93 14.61
N SER A 243 20.21 -12.58 14.11
CA SER A 243 19.49 -13.36 13.10
C SER A 243 20.18 -13.29 11.73
N ILE A 244 20.66 -12.12 11.37
CA ILE A 244 21.36 -11.88 10.09
C ILE A 244 22.86 -11.58 10.28
N LYS A 245 23.35 -11.62 11.54
CA LYS A 245 24.77 -11.42 11.91
C LYS A 245 25.34 -10.08 11.44
N LYS A 246 24.59 -8.98 11.65
CA LYS A 246 24.96 -7.63 11.21
C LYS A 246 24.80 -6.61 12.33
N TRP A 247 25.59 -5.56 12.26
CA TRP A 247 25.42 -4.37 13.08
C TRP A 247 24.34 -3.47 12.48
N PHE A 248 23.52 -2.87 13.31
CA PHE A 248 22.57 -1.86 12.90
C PHE A 248 22.46 -0.73 13.91
N VAL A 249 22.00 0.40 13.46
CA VAL A 249 21.51 1.52 14.27
C VAL A 249 20.09 1.84 13.80
N TYR A 250 19.32 2.46 14.68
CA TYR A 250 18.08 3.05 14.24
C TYR A 250 18.33 4.40 13.58
N ASP A 251 17.53 4.76 12.59
CA ASP A 251 17.64 6.01 11.83
C ASP A 251 17.51 7.28 12.68
N ASN A 252 16.80 7.20 13.81
CA ASN A 252 16.67 8.26 14.82
C ASN A 252 17.82 8.30 15.85
N ASN A 253 18.89 7.55 15.66
CA ASN A 253 20.04 7.59 16.57
C ASN A 253 20.64 8.99 16.57
N LYS A 254 20.76 9.63 17.76
CA LYS A 254 21.32 10.98 17.92
C LYS A 254 22.74 11.16 17.36
N ASN A 255 23.45 10.07 17.13
CA ASN A 255 24.80 10.06 16.56
C ASN A 255 24.78 9.63 15.08
N ILE A 256 23.65 9.61 14.40
CA ILE A 256 23.51 8.99 13.07
C ILE A 256 24.49 9.57 12.05
N ASP A 257 24.64 10.88 11.98
CA ASP A 257 25.54 11.54 11.03
C ASP A 257 27.00 11.13 11.30
N LYS A 258 27.41 11.10 12.58
CA LYS A 258 28.73 10.64 12.98
C LYS A 258 28.96 9.18 12.63
N ILE A 259 27.94 8.32 12.85
CA ILE A 259 28.01 6.90 12.54
C ILE A 259 28.20 6.69 11.04
N LEU A 260 27.43 7.38 10.20
CA LEU A 260 27.48 7.27 8.75
C LEU A 260 28.77 7.87 8.14
N THR A 261 29.45 8.72 8.88
CA THR A 261 30.80 9.21 8.50
C THR A 261 31.86 8.14 8.76
N ILE A 262 31.70 7.31 9.80
CA ILE A 262 32.69 6.31 10.23
C ILE A 262 32.46 4.94 9.60
N PHE A 263 31.17 4.57 9.39
CA PHE A 263 30.73 3.26 8.93
C PHE A 263 29.87 3.40 7.68
N SER A 264 30.16 2.60 6.66
CA SER A 264 29.36 2.56 5.45
C SER A 264 28.02 1.85 5.71
N LYS A 265 26.95 2.32 5.05
CA LYS A 265 25.71 1.55 4.91
C LYS A 265 26.00 0.31 4.08
N GLU A 266 25.29 -0.75 4.39
CA GLU A 266 25.30 -1.97 3.59
C GLU A 266 24.27 -1.92 2.47
#